data_af0bfdb7dee15495351c82e0f72d40d5
#
_entry.id   af0bfdb7dee15495351c82e0f72d40d5
#
_cell.length_a   1.000
_cell.length_b   1.000
_cell.length_c   1.000
_cell.angle_alpha   90.00
_cell.angle_beta   90.00
_cell.angle_gamma   90.00
#
_symmetry.space_group_name_H-M   'P 1'
#
loop_
_entity.id
_entity.type
_entity.pdbx_description
1 polymer ?
#
loop_
_entity_poly.entity_id
_entity_poly.type
_entity_poly.pdbx_seq_one_letter_code
_entity_poly.pdbx_strand_id
1 'polypeptide(L)'
;MAEAITAARLRKSGLGKLAVSSAGTSAFEGMQAASNAVKVLGEIGIDLSGHRARLLTREMVDEADLIVVMTEAHRSEVLDLAPGSAGKVIVLGELDSSKASRDIADPMGGGEDAYRRTRDEIQELIPRLIEYLIEVFSIK
;
A
#
# COMPACT_ATOMS: atom_id res chain seq x y z
N MET A 1 -4.57 -4.50 2.23
CA MET A 1 -3.64 -5.59 1.82
C MET A 1 -2.19 -5.11 1.69
N ALA A 2 -1.92 -4.02 1.00
CA ALA A 2 -0.56 -3.56 0.74
C ALA A 2 0.26 -3.31 2.02
N GLU A 3 -0.35 -2.68 3.04
CA GLU A 3 0.31 -2.46 4.33
C GLU A 3 0.82 -3.75 4.95
N ALA A 4 -0.03 -4.77 5.02
CA ALA A 4 0.30 -6.03 5.66
C ALA A 4 1.37 -6.81 4.89
N ILE A 5 1.28 -6.81 3.56
CA ILE A 5 2.28 -7.45 2.68
C ILE A 5 3.63 -6.74 2.84
N THR A 6 3.62 -5.39 2.82
CA THR A 6 4.83 -4.59 2.98
C THR A 6 5.48 -4.82 4.34
N ALA A 7 4.70 -4.78 5.41
CA ALA A 7 5.21 -5.01 6.77
C ALA A 7 5.85 -6.39 6.91
N ALA A 8 5.21 -7.43 6.35
CA ALA A 8 5.75 -8.79 6.39
C ALA A 8 7.10 -8.88 5.65
N ARG A 9 7.20 -8.23 4.49
CA ARG A 9 8.42 -8.25 3.69
C ARG A 9 9.55 -7.47 4.35
N LEU A 10 9.23 -6.32 4.96
CA LEU A 10 10.22 -5.53 5.69
C LEU A 10 10.84 -6.35 6.84
N ARG A 11 10.01 -7.07 7.59
CA ARG A 11 10.51 -7.95 8.66
C ARG A 11 11.47 -9.01 8.11
N LYS A 12 11.11 -9.65 6.99
CA LYS A 12 11.96 -10.66 6.35
C LYS A 12 13.29 -10.08 5.84
N SER A 13 13.28 -8.82 5.45
CA SER A 13 14.45 -8.15 4.89
C SER A 13 15.34 -7.48 5.95
N GLY A 14 15.03 -7.67 7.24
CA GLY A 14 15.77 -7.04 8.32
C GLY A 14 15.46 -5.56 8.52
N LEU A 15 14.38 -5.05 7.91
CA LEU A 15 13.96 -3.65 7.96
C LEU A 15 12.69 -3.44 8.81
N GLY A 16 12.45 -4.32 9.77
CA GLY A 16 11.25 -4.27 10.61
C GLY A 16 11.11 -3.03 11.49
N LYS A 17 12.14 -2.19 11.57
CA LYS A 17 12.08 -0.91 12.30
C LYS A 17 11.35 0.18 11.54
N LEU A 18 11.15 0.02 10.23
CA LEU A 18 10.39 0.98 9.44
C LEU A 18 8.91 0.86 9.78
N ALA A 19 8.30 1.98 10.14
CA ALA A 19 6.88 2.03 10.46
C ALA A 19 6.07 2.05 9.17
N VAL A 20 5.11 1.15 9.06
CA VAL A 20 4.19 1.06 7.92
C VAL A 20 2.77 1.18 8.44
N SER A 21 1.99 2.03 7.81
CA SER A 21 0.56 2.17 8.11
C SER A 21 -0.22 2.42 6.82
N SER A 22 -1.53 2.34 6.89
CA SER A 22 -2.39 2.61 5.74
C SER A 22 -3.59 3.46 6.14
N ALA A 23 -4.13 4.16 5.14
CA ALA A 23 -5.35 4.94 5.28
C ALA A 23 -6.02 5.03 3.91
N GLY A 24 -7.32 5.30 3.90
CA GLY A 24 -8.08 5.42 2.66
C GLY A 24 -8.63 6.83 2.49
N THR A 25 -8.68 7.30 1.25
CA THR A 25 -9.22 8.63 0.92
C THR A 25 -10.73 8.70 1.09
N SER A 26 -11.41 7.55 1.07
CA SER A 26 -12.86 7.43 1.25
C SER A 26 -13.22 6.37 2.29
N ALA A 27 -12.33 6.08 3.22
CA ALA A 27 -12.52 5.02 4.21
C ALA A 27 -13.50 5.43 5.29
N PHE A 28 -14.21 4.45 5.83
CA PHE A 28 -14.99 4.60 7.06
C PHE A 28 -14.11 4.15 8.23
N GLU A 29 -13.91 5.04 9.22
CA GLU A 29 -13.08 4.76 10.39
C GLU A 29 -13.52 3.48 11.12
N GLY A 30 -12.56 2.65 11.46
CA GLY A 30 -12.78 1.44 12.25
C GLY A 30 -13.34 0.25 11.48
N MET A 31 -13.59 0.40 10.17
CA MET A 31 -14.15 -0.68 9.37
C MET A 31 -13.16 -1.84 9.23
N GLN A 32 -13.69 -3.05 9.35
CA GLN A 32 -12.86 -4.26 9.20
C GLN A 32 -12.45 -4.47 7.74
N ALA A 33 -11.34 -5.18 7.54
CA ALA A 33 -10.93 -5.59 6.20
C ALA A 33 -12.00 -6.50 5.58
N ALA A 34 -12.17 -6.40 4.25
CA ALA A 34 -13.08 -7.27 3.52
C ALA A 34 -12.72 -8.74 3.74
N SER A 35 -13.74 -9.61 3.86
CA SER A 35 -13.53 -11.03 4.11
C SER A 35 -12.66 -11.70 3.03
N ASN A 36 -12.80 -11.30 1.78
CA ASN A 36 -11.96 -11.81 0.70
C ASN A 36 -10.50 -11.40 0.85
N ALA A 37 -10.24 -10.18 1.35
CA ALA A 37 -8.88 -9.73 1.64
C ALA A 37 -8.24 -10.56 2.75
N VAL A 38 -8.98 -10.80 3.84
CA VAL A 38 -8.52 -11.64 4.95
C VAL A 38 -8.17 -13.04 4.45
N LYS A 39 -9.05 -13.63 3.62
CA LYS A 39 -8.86 -14.97 3.08
C LYS A 39 -7.61 -15.07 2.22
N VAL A 40 -7.46 -14.19 1.23
CA VAL A 40 -6.34 -14.31 0.29
C VAL A 40 -4.99 -13.99 0.94
N LEU A 41 -4.95 -13.12 1.94
CA LEU A 41 -3.72 -12.89 2.71
C LEU A 41 -3.42 -14.07 3.64
N GLY A 42 -4.44 -14.71 4.19
CA GLY A 42 -4.27 -15.95 4.96
C GLY A 42 -3.62 -17.06 4.15
N GLU A 43 -3.86 -17.12 2.84
CA GLU A 43 -3.24 -18.09 1.93
C GLU A 43 -1.72 -17.96 1.86
N ILE A 44 -1.20 -16.76 2.13
CA ILE A 44 0.25 -16.50 2.13
C ILE A 44 0.81 -16.25 3.54
N GLY A 45 0.06 -16.69 4.57
CA GLY A 45 0.51 -16.65 5.95
C GLY A 45 0.43 -15.28 6.63
N ILE A 46 -0.38 -14.36 6.10
CA ILE A 46 -0.56 -13.03 6.67
C ILE A 46 -1.94 -12.91 7.28
N ASP A 47 -2.00 -12.57 8.57
CA ASP A 47 -3.25 -12.35 9.29
C ASP A 47 -3.69 -10.89 9.17
N LEU A 48 -4.78 -10.65 8.44
CA LEU A 48 -5.37 -9.33 8.24
C LEU A 48 -6.60 -9.10 9.13
N SER A 49 -6.98 -10.05 9.96
CA SER A 49 -8.22 -10.00 10.74
C SER A 49 -8.28 -8.84 11.74
N GLY A 50 -7.14 -8.38 12.22
CA GLY A 50 -7.06 -7.24 13.15
C GLY A 50 -7.02 -5.86 12.49
N HIS A 51 -6.98 -5.81 11.16
CA HIS A 51 -6.90 -4.54 10.45
C HIS A 51 -8.19 -3.72 10.61
N ARG A 52 -8.03 -2.42 10.82
CA ARG A 52 -9.13 -1.45 10.86
C ARG A 52 -8.81 -0.29 9.93
N ALA A 53 -9.80 0.12 9.15
CA ALA A 53 -9.66 1.22 8.21
C ALA A 53 -9.51 2.55 8.95
N ARG A 54 -8.71 3.45 8.38
CA ARG A 54 -8.56 4.83 8.84
C ARG A 54 -8.78 5.76 7.68
N LEU A 55 -9.46 6.88 7.93
CA LEU A 55 -9.58 7.94 6.94
C LEU A 55 -8.27 8.73 6.87
N LEU A 56 -7.77 8.94 5.66
CA LEU A 56 -6.56 9.73 5.45
C LEU A 56 -6.79 11.17 5.86
N THR A 57 -5.88 11.73 6.67
CA THR A 57 -5.90 13.12 7.08
C THR A 57 -4.65 13.84 6.56
N ARG A 58 -4.72 15.19 6.51
CA ARG A 58 -3.57 15.99 6.12
C ARG A 58 -2.39 15.76 7.07
N GLU A 59 -2.65 15.63 8.37
CA GLU A 59 -1.62 15.37 9.37
C GLU A 59 -0.86 14.07 9.07
N MET A 60 -1.57 13.01 8.67
CA MET A 60 -0.94 11.75 8.29
C MET A 60 -0.02 11.93 7.08
N VAL A 61 -0.46 12.73 6.10
CA VAL A 61 0.37 13.04 4.92
C VAL A 61 1.61 13.83 5.33
N ASP A 62 1.45 14.84 6.16
CA ASP A 62 2.56 15.70 6.61
C ASP A 62 3.60 14.90 7.41
N GLU A 63 3.18 13.95 8.23
CA GLU A 63 4.07 13.13 9.06
C GLU A 63 4.78 12.01 8.29
N ALA A 64 4.23 11.55 7.18
CA ALA A 64 4.81 10.45 6.42
C ALA A 64 6.09 10.88 5.70
N ASP A 65 7.09 10.02 5.69
CA ASP A 65 8.31 10.21 4.91
C ASP A 65 8.11 9.81 3.44
N LEU A 66 7.26 8.82 3.20
CA LEU A 66 6.89 8.35 1.87
C LEU A 66 5.44 7.89 1.88
N ILE A 67 4.71 8.25 0.83
CA ILE A 67 3.33 7.82 0.63
C ILE A 67 3.26 7.02 -0.65
N VAL A 68 2.80 5.78 -0.53
CA VAL A 68 2.63 4.87 -1.66
C VAL A 68 1.14 4.70 -1.92
N VAL A 69 0.73 5.02 -3.13
CA VAL A 69 -0.66 4.87 -3.55
C VAL A 69 -0.79 3.81 -4.65
N MET A 70 -1.99 3.33 -4.86
CA MET A 70 -2.24 2.25 -5.82
C MET A 70 -2.58 2.77 -7.21
N THR A 71 -3.09 4.00 -7.33
CA THR A 71 -3.52 4.57 -8.60
C THR A 71 -3.14 6.05 -8.72
N GLU A 72 -3.12 6.56 -9.96
CA GLU A 72 -2.95 7.99 -10.21
C GLU A 72 -4.10 8.82 -9.60
N ALA A 73 -5.31 8.28 -9.57
CA ALA A 73 -6.43 8.94 -8.93
C ALA A 73 -6.18 9.14 -7.43
N HIS A 74 -5.63 8.13 -6.75
CA HIS A 74 -5.24 8.24 -5.33
C HIS A 74 -4.16 9.29 -5.14
N ARG A 75 -3.18 9.37 -6.03
CA ARG A 75 -2.15 10.42 -5.98
C ARG A 75 -2.80 11.81 -6.02
N SER A 76 -3.73 12.01 -6.95
CA SER A 76 -4.45 13.29 -7.08
C SER A 76 -5.22 13.63 -5.81
N GLU A 77 -5.87 12.65 -5.19
CA GLU A 77 -6.61 12.85 -3.94
C GLU A 77 -5.69 13.25 -2.78
N VAL A 78 -4.50 12.65 -2.68
CA VAL A 78 -3.49 13.02 -1.68
C VAL A 78 -3.00 14.44 -1.92
N LEU A 79 -2.73 14.81 -3.16
CA LEU A 79 -2.25 16.15 -3.52
C LEU A 79 -3.33 17.22 -3.30
N ASP A 80 -4.62 16.89 -3.49
CA ASP A 80 -5.70 17.79 -3.16
C ASP A 80 -5.76 18.06 -1.65
N LEU A 81 -5.51 17.05 -0.85
CA LEU A 81 -5.49 17.15 0.61
C LEU A 81 -4.25 17.89 1.12
N ALA A 82 -3.09 17.67 0.51
CA ALA A 82 -1.81 18.24 0.90
C ALA A 82 -0.97 18.57 -0.34
N PRO A 83 -1.19 19.76 -0.97
CA PRO A 83 -0.55 20.11 -2.24
C PRO A 83 0.99 20.09 -2.22
N GLY A 84 1.61 20.32 -1.07
CA GLY A 84 3.06 20.31 -0.93
C GLY A 84 3.70 18.93 -0.88
N SER A 85 2.92 17.84 -0.95
CA SER A 85 3.42 16.48 -0.73
C SER A 85 3.92 15.76 -1.99
N ALA A 86 3.86 16.39 -3.18
CA ALA A 86 4.18 15.75 -4.46
C ALA A 86 5.53 15.01 -4.47
N GLY A 87 6.55 15.56 -3.81
CA GLY A 87 7.89 14.98 -3.80
C GLY A 87 8.02 13.67 -3.01
N LYS A 88 7.00 13.28 -2.26
CA LYS A 88 7.03 12.06 -1.43
C LYS A 88 5.88 11.10 -1.70
N VAL A 89 5.14 11.30 -2.80
CA VAL A 89 4.03 10.41 -3.20
C VAL A 89 4.43 9.66 -4.46
N ILE A 90 4.34 8.33 -4.41
CA ILE A 90 4.58 7.48 -5.56
C ILE A 90 3.40 6.53 -5.78
N VAL A 91 3.17 6.15 -7.03
CA VAL A 91 2.24 5.06 -7.39
C VAL A 91 3.05 3.77 -7.40
N LEU A 92 2.59 2.75 -6.67
CA LEU A 92 3.36 1.50 -6.53
C LEU A 92 3.73 0.90 -7.89
N GLY A 93 2.80 0.86 -8.83
CA GLY A 93 3.03 0.29 -10.14
C GLY A 93 4.07 1.01 -10.99
N GLU A 94 4.39 2.28 -10.71
CA GLU A 94 5.42 3.00 -11.47
C GLU A 94 6.84 2.53 -11.17
N LEU A 95 7.02 1.72 -10.13
CA LEU A 95 8.31 1.12 -9.80
C LEU A 95 8.69 0.00 -10.79
N ASP A 96 7.75 -0.46 -11.59
CA ASP A 96 8.00 -1.44 -12.64
C ASP A 96 7.71 -0.79 -14.01
N SER A 97 8.77 -0.35 -14.69
CA SER A 97 8.66 0.33 -15.99
C SER A 97 8.17 -0.58 -17.12
N SER A 98 8.17 -1.90 -16.92
CA SER A 98 7.69 -2.87 -17.92
C SER A 98 6.17 -2.98 -17.94
N LYS A 99 5.47 -2.47 -16.92
CA LYS A 99 4.01 -2.55 -16.86
C LYS A 99 3.36 -1.52 -17.78
N ALA A 100 2.33 -1.95 -18.51
CA ALA A 100 1.54 -1.08 -19.38
C ALA A 100 0.68 -0.09 -18.60
N SER A 101 0.21 -0.47 -17.40
CA SER A 101 -0.54 0.39 -16.49
C SER A 101 0.18 0.49 -15.16
N ARG A 102 0.26 1.70 -14.61
CA ARG A 102 0.82 1.96 -13.28
C ARG A 102 -0.20 1.74 -12.18
N ASP A 103 -1.48 1.64 -12.53
CA ASP A 103 -2.55 1.51 -11.57
C ASP A 103 -2.75 0.04 -11.19
N ILE A 104 -2.90 -0.19 -9.88
CA ILE A 104 -3.32 -1.48 -9.34
C ILE A 104 -4.80 -1.36 -9.02
N ALA A 105 -5.62 -2.16 -9.68
CA ALA A 105 -7.06 -2.10 -9.53
C ALA A 105 -7.51 -2.42 -8.11
N ASP A 106 -8.49 -1.65 -7.61
CA ASP A 106 -9.15 -1.96 -6.34
C ASP A 106 -10.06 -3.17 -6.55
N PRO A 107 -9.86 -4.28 -5.79
CA PRO A 107 -10.68 -5.47 -5.96
C PRO A 107 -12.06 -5.36 -5.31
N MET A 108 -12.37 -4.26 -4.64
CA MET A 108 -13.66 -4.05 -3.96
C MET A 108 -14.83 -4.29 -4.91
N GLY A 109 -15.80 -5.09 -4.48
CA GLY A 109 -16.93 -5.48 -5.31
C GLY A 109 -16.65 -6.66 -6.23
N GLY A 110 -15.39 -7.07 -6.37
CA GLY A 110 -15.02 -8.28 -7.10
C GLY A 110 -15.05 -9.53 -6.21
N GLY A 111 -14.92 -10.68 -6.84
CA GLY A 111 -14.86 -11.94 -6.13
C GLY A 111 -13.47 -12.25 -5.56
N GLU A 112 -13.36 -13.42 -4.98
CA GLU A 112 -12.11 -13.91 -4.36
C GLU A 112 -10.92 -13.86 -5.33
N ASP A 113 -11.13 -14.23 -6.59
CA ASP A 113 -10.06 -14.21 -7.60
C ASP A 113 -9.55 -12.79 -7.89
N ALA A 114 -10.42 -11.78 -7.85
CA ALA A 114 -10.00 -10.38 -8.01
C ALA A 114 -9.07 -9.96 -6.87
N TYR A 115 -9.39 -10.32 -5.64
CA TYR A 115 -8.54 -10.05 -4.47
C TYR A 115 -7.22 -10.81 -4.57
N ARG A 116 -7.24 -12.03 -5.06
CA ARG A 116 -6.02 -12.84 -5.24
C ARG A 116 -5.10 -12.22 -6.30
N ARG A 117 -5.65 -11.76 -7.41
CA ARG A 117 -4.88 -11.07 -8.46
C ARG A 117 -4.23 -9.79 -7.93
N THR A 118 -4.97 -8.98 -7.18
CA THR A 118 -4.44 -7.76 -6.56
C THR A 118 -3.33 -8.09 -5.57
N ARG A 119 -3.53 -9.10 -4.72
CA ARG A 119 -2.51 -9.59 -3.78
C ARG A 119 -1.22 -9.95 -4.52
N ASP A 120 -1.33 -10.75 -5.57
CA ASP A 120 -0.17 -11.25 -6.32
C ASP A 120 0.56 -10.10 -7.02
N GLU A 121 -0.17 -9.14 -7.56
CA GLU A 121 0.40 -7.96 -8.20
C GLU A 121 1.17 -7.10 -7.19
N ILE A 122 0.62 -6.89 -5.99
CA ILE A 122 1.31 -6.18 -4.92
C ILE A 122 2.57 -6.93 -4.51
N GLN A 123 2.48 -8.25 -4.27
CA GLN A 123 3.64 -9.05 -3.89
C GLN A 123 4.78 -8.96 -4.90
N GLU A 124 4.45 -8.92 -6.17
CA GLU A 124 5.43 -8.81 -7.25
C GLU A 124 6.19 -7.48 -7.20
N LEU A 125 5.52 -6.41 -6.77
CA LEU A 125 6.09 -5.06 -6.71
C LEU A 125 6.83 -4.74 -5.41
N ILE A 126 6.55 -5.45 -4.34
CA ILE A 126 7.15 -5.14 -3.03
C ILE A 126 8.68 -5.21 -3.02
N PRO A 127 9.35 -6.18 -3.67
CA PRO A 127 10.81 -6.16 -3.74
C PRO A 127 11.38 -4.86 -4.35
N ARG A 128 10.71 -4.32 -5.35
CA ARG A 128 11.09 -3.04 -5.96
C ARG A 128 10.88 -1.87 -5.00
N LEU A 129 9.82 -1.92 -4.21
CA LEU A 129 9.58 -0.92 -3.17
C LEU A 129 10.68 -0.96 -2.11
N ILE A 130 11.10 -2.15 -1.68
CA ILE A 130 12.19 -2.30 -0.72
C ILE A 130 13.49 -1.69 -1.27
N GLU A 131 13.84 -2.00 -2.52
CA GLU A 131 15.01 -1.41 -3.19
C GLU A 131 14.92 0.12 -3.24
N TYR A 132 13.74 0.64 -3.58
CA TYR A 132 13.49 2.08 -3.62
C TYR A 132 13.70 2.73 -2.25
N LEU A 133 13.19 2.12 -1.19
CA LEU A 133 13.34 2.62 0.18
C LEU A 133 14.82 2.65 0.61
N ILE A 134 15.55 1.59 0.32
CA ILE A 134 16.97 1.52 0.65
C ILE A 134 17.76 2.61 -0.06
N GLU A 135 17.48 2.82 -1.35
CA GLU A 135 18.17 3.83 -2.15
C GLU A 135 17.84 5.26 -1.72
N VAL A 136 16.54 5.58 -1.62
CA VAL A 136 16.07 6.95 -1.36
C VAL A 136 16.39 7.40 0.07
N PHE A 137 16.26 6.50 1.05
CA PHE A 137 16.50 6.83 2.46
C PHE A 137 17.88 6.38 2.96
N SER A 138 18.74 5.89 2.07
CA SER A 138 20.09 5.45 2.40
C SER A 138 20.14 4.46 3.57
N ILE A 139 19.22 3.52 3.58
CA ILE A 139 19.12 2.49 4.63
C ILE A 139 20.23 1.45 4.40
N LYS A 140 20.92 1.07 5.48
CA LYS A 140 21.99 0.07 5.43
C LYS A 140 21.55 -1.28 5.96
#